data_bafdb60a5960d40f853db9d3c77c910f
#
_entry.id   bafdb60a5960d40f853db9d3c77c910f
#
_cell.length_a   1.000
_cell.length_b   1.000
_cell.length_c   1.000
_cell.angle_alpha   90.00
_cell.angle_beta   90.00
_cell.angle_gamma   90.00
#
_symmetry.space_group_name_H-M   'P 1'
#
loop_
_entity.id
_entity.type
_entity.pdbx_description
1 polymer ?
#
loop_
_entity_poly.entity_id
_entity_poly.type
_entity_poly.pdbx_seq_one_letter_code
_entity_poly.pdbx_strand_id
1 'polypeptide(L)'
;MAKQIKFGEEARKSLLEGVNKLADTVKVTLGPKGRNVVLDKSYGAPLITNDGVTIAKEIELEDKFENMGARLVKEVSTKTNDVAGDGTTTATVLAQAMIKEGVKNVAAGADPMAIKRGIEKAVDGAVTELKNITSPVNGKEDIARVASISANNAEVGELIADAMEKVSKDGVITIEESKTSQTELNVVEGMQFDKGYVSPYMVTDTEKMEAIIDNPYILITDRKISNIQEILPLLENLMQSSGKLVIVCDDIESEALSTLILNKLRGVLNVVAVKAPGFGDKRKAMLEDMAILTGGEVISQDLGMELKDTQIEQLGRAKQIKVQKENTIIVDGAGDKEKISARVKQIKAQIEETKSEFDKENLQERLAKIAGGVAVIGVGAATEVEMKDKKLRIEDALSATKAAVEEGIVAGGGTTYVNIMPSVEKIAEGLTGGEKLGAEIVLKALEEPVKQIARNAGLEPAVVLEGVKKAEKGFGFDADKEEYVDMKKAGIVDPTKVTRSALQNAASIAAMVLTTESLVTDAPEPKGCGCGNNHEMDNGMGGMY
;
A
#
# COMPACT_ATOMS: atom_id res chain seq x y z
N MET A 1 26.98 -2.77 23.09
CA MET A 1 26.97 -4.12 22.49
C MET A 1 28.14 -4.23 21.52
N ALA A 2 28.83 -5.40 21.50
CA ALA A 2 29.89 -5.66 20.52
C ALA A 2 29.26 -5.77 19.10
N LYS A 3 30.04 -5.40 18.08
CA LYS A 3 29.61 -5.49 16.68
C LYS A 3 30.35 -6.60 15.95
N GLN A 4 29.66 -7.29 15.07
CA GLN A 4 30.27 -8.17 14.07
C GLN A 4 30.31 -7.43 12.75
N ILE A 5 31.39 -7.61 11.99
CA ILE A 5 31.59 -6.92 10.71
C ILE A 5 32.03 -7.95 9.69
N LYS A 6 31.41 -7.90 8.48
CA LYS A 6 31.86 -8.61 7.29
C LYS A 6 32.26 -7.61 6.21
N PHE A 7 33.23 -7.96 5.39
CA PHE A 7 33.77 -7.10 4.34
C PHE A 7 33.77 -7.79 2.96
N GLY A 8 33.81 -7.00 1.92
CA GLY A 8 34.09 -7.41 0.55
C GLY A 8 33.17 -8.51 0.04
N GLU A 9 33.77 -9.58 -0.47
CA GLU A 9 33.04 -10.71 -1.06
C GLU A 9 32.16 -11.45 -0.05
N GLU A 10 32.62 -11.64 1.18
CA GLU A 10 31.85 -12.31 2.23
C GLU A 10 30.56 -11.52 2.58
N ALA A 11 30.68 -10.18 2.64
CA ALA A 11 29.54 -9.32 2.87
C ALA A 11 28.51 -9.43 1.74
N ARG A 12 28.95 -9.32 0.49
CA ARG A 12 28.09 -9.43 -0.70
C ARG A 12 27.44 -10.81 -0.83
N LYS A 13 28.18 -11.88 -0.49
CA LYS A 13 27.63 -13.25 -0.49
C LYS A 13 26.50 -13.41 0.52
N SER A 14 26.70 -12.93 1.76
CA SER A 14 25.66 -12.98 2.79
C SER A 14 24.42 -12.18 2.39
N LEU A 15 24.58 -10.98 1.81
CA LEU A 15 23.45 -10.22 1.26
C LEU A 15 22.70 -10.99 0.17
N LEU A 16 23.43 -11.56 -0.80
CA LEU A 16 22.84 -12.30 -1.92
C LEU A 16 22.07 -13.54 -1.43
N GLU A 17 22.56 -14.25 -0.42
CA GLU A 17 21.85 -15.40 0.18
C GLU A 17 20.51 -14.94 0.78
N GLY A 18 20.50 -13.83 1.53
CA GLY A 18 19.27 -13.27 2.09
C GLY A 18 18.28 -12.81 1.01
N VAL A 19 18.79 -12.13 -0.03
CA VAL A 19 18.00 -11.73 -1.20
C VAL A 19 17.36 -12.95 -1.85
N ASN A 20 18.13 -14.02 -2.08
CA ASN A 20 17.62 -15.22 -2.71
C ASN A 20 16.56 -15.92 -1.88
N LYS A 21 16.77 -16.10 -0.56
CA LYS A 21 15.80 -16.73 0.32
C LYS A 21 14.44 -16.02 0.28
N LEU A 22 14.42 -14.71 0.35
CA LEU A 22 13.17 -13.95 0.25
C LEU A 22 12.57 -14.04 -1.16
N ALA A 23 13.35 -13.70 -2.17
CA ALA A 23 12.85 -13.63 -3.54
C ALA A 23 12.38 -14.99 -4.07
N ASP A 24 13.07 -16.08 -3.73
CA ASP A 24 12.68 -17.43 -4.13
C ASP A 24 11.35 -17.87 -3.49
N THR A 25 11.05 -17.37 -2.29
CA THR A 25 9.76 -17.60 -1.62
C THR A 25 8.64 -16.79 -2.28
N VAL A 26 8.90 -15.54 -2.66
CA VAL A 26 7.88 -14.66 -3.24
C VAL A 26 7.60 -15.01 -4.72
N LYS A 27 8.62 -15.27 -5.55
CA LYS A 27 8.48 -15.42 -7.01
C LYS A 27 7.60 -16.59 -7.47
N VAL A 28 7.35 -17.59 -6.60
CA VAL A 28 6.48 -18.73 -6.91
C VAL A 28 5.02 -18.33 -7.10
N THR A 29 4.65 -17.13 -6.65
CA THR A 29 3.28 -16.60 -6.76
C THR A 29 3.01 -15.87 -8.08
N LEU A 30 4.06 -15.60 -8.91
CA LEU A 30 3.94 -14.76 -10.09
C LEU A 30 3.19 -15.47 -11.23
N GLY A 31 2.24 -14.75 -11.84
CA GLY A 31 1.50 -15.16 -13.02
C GLY A 31 0.27 -16.04 -12.74
N PRO A 32 -0.50 -16.39 -13.79
CA PRO A 32 -1.80 -17.08 -13.65
C PRO A 32 -1.69 -18.49 -13.05
N LYS A 33 -0.55 -19.17 -13.26
CA LYS A 33 -0.24 -20.48 -12.66
C LYS A 33 0.66 -20.34 -11.42
N GLY A 34 0.75 -19.16 -10.83
CA GLY A 34 1.42 -18.91 -9.55
C GLY A 34 0.76 -19.69 -8.40
N ARG A 35 1.56 -20.02 -7.38
CA ARG A 35 1.11 -20.85 -6.24
C ARG A 35 1.09 -20.01 -4.97
N ASN A 36 0.23 -20.40 -4.04
CA ASN A 36 0.15 -19.78 -2.73
C ASN A 36 1.33 -20.18 -1.84
N VAL A 37 1.65 -19.28 -0.91
CA VAL A 37 2.58 -19.52 0.20
C VAL A 37 1.77 -19.59 1.49
N VAL A 38 2.15 -20.50 2.39
CA VAL A 38 1.53 -20.64 3.71
C VAL A 38 2.43 -19.95 4.73
N LEU A 39 1.87 -18.99 5.44
CA LEU A 39 2.55 -18.22 6.48
C LEU A 39 2.02 -18.67 7.84
N ASP A 40 2.91 -19.09 8.73
CA ASP A 40 2.56 -19.40 10.11
C ASP A 40 2.23 -18.13 10.89
N LYS A 41 1.24 -18.21 11.73
CA LYS A 41 0.84 -17.09 12.62
C LYS A 41 0.95 -17.56 14.07
N SER A 42 1.51 -16.72 14.91
CA SER A 42 1.65 -17.00 16.35
C SER A 42 0.30 -17.29 17.03
N TYR A 43 -0.79 -16.77 16.48
CA TYR A 43 -2.17 -16.99 16.94
C TYR A 43 -3.11 -17.13 15.74
N GLY A 44 -4.05 -18.08 15.83
CA GLY A 44 -5.07 -18.33 14.80
C GLY A 44 -4.63 -19.34 13.74
N ALA A 45 -5.33 -19.38 12.62
CA ALA A 45 -5.01 -20.24 11.49
C ALA A 45 -3.86 -19.66 10.66
N PRO A 46 -3.02 -20.52 10.04
CA PRO A 46 -2.03 -20.07 9.08
C PRO A 46 -2.67 -19.23 7.95
N LEU A 47 -1.98 -18.21 7.51
CA LEU A 47 -2.41 -17.41 6.37
C LEU A 47 -1.93 -18.06 5.07
N ILE A 48 -2.85 -18.29 4.14
CA ILE A 48 -2.56 -18.77 2.78
C ILE A 48 -2.73 -17.57 1.86
N THR A 49 -1.68 -17.19 1.16
CA THR A 49 -1.70 -16.01 0.28
C THR A 49 -0.75 -16.14 -0.90
N ASN A 50 -1.03 -15.42 -1.98
CA ASN A 50 -0.14 -15.19 -3.11
C ASN A 50 0.32 -13.73 -3.22
N ASP A 51 -0.07 -12.87 -2.29
CA ASP A 51 0.38 -11.48 -2.26
C ASP A 51 1.85 -11.38 -1.85
N GLY A 52 2.66 -10.81 -2.77
CA GLY A 52 4.10 -10.71 -2.62
C GLY A 52 4.55 -9.84 -1.45
N VAL A 53 3.85 -8.74 -1.16
CA VAL A 53 4.24 -7.85 -0.05
C VAL A 53 3.93 -8.48 1.30
N THR A 54 2.80 -9.15 1.44
CA THR A 54 2.44 -9.88 2.66
C THR A 54 3.45 -10.98 2.97
N ILE A 55 3.83 -11.77 1.94
CA ILE A 55 4.86 -12.81 2.09
C ILE A 55 6.21 -12.18 2.48
N ALA A 56 6.63 -11.12 1.80
CA ALA A 56 7.91 -10.47 2.06
C ALA A 56 7.99 -9.88 3.48
N LYS A 57 6.90 -9.35 4.01
CA LYS A 57 6.83 -8.78 5.37
C LYS A 57 7.06 -9.81 6.47
N GLU A 58 6.61 -11.04 6.29
CA GLU A 58 6.72 -12.12 7.26
C GLU A 58 8.10 -12.79 7.29
N ILE A 59 8.93 -12.61 6.25
CA ILE A 59 10.23 -13.27 6.18
C ILE A 59 11.24 -12.54 7.06
N GLU A 60 11.73 -13.26 8.09
CA GLU A 60 12.89 -12.92 8.89
C GLU A 60 13.83 -14.10 8.99
N LEU A 61 15.14 -13.85 8.82
CA LEU A 61 16.16 -14.89 8.80
C LEU A 61 16.97 -14.86 10.11
N GLU A 62 17.35 -16.05 10.59
CA GLU A 62 18.17 -16.19 11.83
C GLU A 62 19.55 -15.53 11.67
N ASP A 63 20.22 -15.74 10.51
CA ASP A 63 21.48 -15.08 10.24
C ASP A 63 21.26 -13.59 10.01
N LYS A 64 21.81 -12.76 10.89
CA LYS A 64 21.63 -11.30 10.85
C LYS A 64 22.20 -10.65 9.60
N PHE A 65 23.26 -11.21 9.00
CA PHE A 65 23.84 -10.68 7.76
C PHE A 65 22.99 -11.03 6.55
N GLU A 66 22.50 -12.26 6.45
CA GLU A 66 21.55 -12.66 5.42
C GLU A 66 20.22 -11.87 5.56
N ASN A 67 19.76 -11.68 6.80
CA ASN A 67 18.55 -10.92 7.08
C ASN A 67 18.63 -9.46 6.59
N MET A 68 19.82 -8.86 6.56
CA MET A 68 19.99 -7.54 5.93
C MET A 68 19.65 -7.59 4.43
N GLY A 69 20.10 -8.62 3.71
CA GLY A 69 19.76 -8.82 2.30
C GLY A 69 18.25 -9.02 2.07
N ALA A 70 17.63 -9.85 2.90
CA ALA A 70 16.18 -10.05 2.88
C ALA A 70 15.43 -8.73 3.14
N ARG A 71 15.83 -7.95 4.15
CA ARG A 71 15.20 -6.66 4.49
C ARG A 71 15.31 -5.62 3.37
N LEU A 72 16.41 -5.60 2.62
CA LEU A 72 16.55 -4.71 1.46
C LEU A 72 15.56 -5.06 0.33
N VAL A 73 15.34 -6.34 0.05
CA VAL A 73 14.33 -6.76 -0.94
C VAL A 73 12.91 -6.60 -0.39
N LYS A 74 12.70 -6.81 0.91
CA LYS A 74 11.43 -6.46 1.58
C LYS A 74 11.07 -4.97 1.35
N GLU A 75 12.06 -4.07 1.41
CA GLU A 75 11.87 -2.64 1.13
C GLU A 75 11.42 -2.40 -0.33
N VAL A 76 11.96 -3.15 -1.31
CA VAL A 76 11.51 -3.08 -2.72
C VAL A 76 10.01 -3.40 -2.83
N SER A 77 9.57 -4.52 -2.23
CA SER A 77 8.15 -4.91 -2.21
C SER A 77 7.29 -3.86 -1.56
N THR A 78 7.68 -3.39 -0.37
CA THR A 78 6.89 -2.42 0.41
C THR A 78 6.76 -1.09 -0.32
N LYS A 79 7.86 -0.55 -0.87
CA LYS A 79 7.82 0.71 -1.63
C LYS A 79 7.00 0.61 -2.92
N THR A 80 7.04 -0.54 -3.59
CA THR A 80 6.22 -0.76 -4.78
C THR A 80 4.74 -0.81 -4.42
N ASN A 81 4.41 -1.46 -3.32
CA ASN A 81 3.06 -1.47 -2.78
C ASN A 81 2.56 -0.06 -2.40
N ASP A 82 3.39 0.71 -1.67
CA ASP A 82 3.04 2.07 -1.23
C ASP A 82 2.73 3.01 -2.40
N VAL A 83 3.45 2.87 -3.54
CA VAL A 83 3.33 3.77 -4.69
C VAL A 83 2.27 3.31 -5.68
N ALA A 84 2.18 2.02 -5.94
CA ALA A 84 1.39 1.45 -7.03
C ALA A 84 0.32 0.45 -6.57
N GLY A 85 0.41 -0.06 -5.34
CA GLY A 85 -0.52 -0.99 -4.73
C GLY A 85 -0.52 -2.39 -5.32
N ASP A 86 0.34 -2.66 -6.31
CA ASP A 86 0.50 -3.95 -7.00
C ASP A 86 1.92 -4.07 -7.56
N GLY A 87 2.27 -5.22 -8.17
CA GLY A 87 3.56 -5.46 -8.83
C GLY A 87 4.71 -5.78 -7.86
N THR A 88 4.43 -6.08 -6.62
CA THR A 88 5.41 -6.36 -5.56
C THR A 88 6.26 -7.59 -5.87
N THR A 89 5.66 -8.65 -6.40
CA THR A 89 6.34 -9.86 -6.84
C THR A 89 7.25 -9.59 -8.04
N THR A 90 6.79 -8.83 -9.03
CA THR A 90 7.59 -8.44 -10.20
C THR A 90 8.81 -7.61 -9.79
N ALA A 91 8.62 -6.65 -8.88
CA ALA A 91 9.70 -5.83 -8.35
C ALA A 91 10.77 -6.68 -7.62
N THR A 92 10.34 -7.67 -6.85
CA THR A 92 11.21 -8.63 -6.15
C THR A 92 12.03 -9.47 -7.13
N VAL A 93 11.40 -9.98 -8.20
CA VAL A 93 12.06 -10.75 -9.27
C VAL A 93 13.11 -9.92 -9.99
N LEU A 94 12.77 -8.68 -10.36
CA LEU A 94 13.70 -7.74 -11.01
C LEU A 94 14.89 -7.41 -10.10
N ALA A 95 14.65 -7.13 -8.81
CA ALA A 95 15.70 -6.84 -7.84
C ALA A 95 16.65 -8.03 -7.67
N GLN A 96 16.12 -9.24 -7.51
CA GLN A 96 16.93 -10.46 -7.41
C GLN A 96 17.81 -10.63 -8.66
N ALA A 97 17.23 -10.45 -9.85
CA ALA A 97 17.95 -10.63 -11.10
C ALA A 97 19.11 -9.63 -11.26
N MET A 98 18.85 -8.34 -10.97
CA MET A 98 19.87 -7.29 -11.02
C MET A 98 20.98 -7.52 -10.01
N ILE A 99 20.64 -7.86 -8.76
CA ILE A 99 21.60 -8.12 -7.69
C ILE A 99 22.47 -9.34 -8.03
N LYS A 100 21.84 -10.44 -8.44
CA LYS A 100 22.52 -11.70 -8.78
C LYS A 100 23.51 -11.53 -9.92
N GLU A 101 23.11 -10.82 -10.97
CA GLU A 101 24.00 -10.56 -12.13
C GLU A 101 25.05 -9.52 -11.80
N GLY A 102 24.69 -8.47 -11.05
CA GLY A 102 25.62 -7.44 -10.62
C GLY A 102 26.72 -7.94 -9.69
N VAL A 103 26.40 -8.77 -8.72
CA VAL A 103 27.39 -9.37 -7.79
C VAL A 103 28.43 -10.20 -8.56
N LYS A 104 28.06 -10.92 -9.61
CA LYS A 104 29.02 -11.66 -10.47
C LYS A 104 30.01 -10.72 -11.13
N ASN A 105 29.53 -9.58 -11.66
CA ASN A 105 30.39 -8.61 -12.34
C ASN A 105 31.32 -7.89 -11.34
N VAL A 106 30.83 -7.54 -10.16
CA VAL A 106 31.64 -6.93 -9.08
C VAL A 106 32.71 -7.93 -8.58
N ALA A 107 32.35 -9.21 -8.40
CA ALA A 107 33.31 -10.26 -8.03
C ALA A 107 34.38 -10.48 -9.11
N ALA A 108 34.06 -10.23 -10.38
CA ALA A 108 35.02 -10.24 -11.48
C ALA A 108 35.91 -8.97 -11.58
N GLY A 109 35.76 -8.02 -10.64
CA GLY A 109 36.59 -6.82 -10.54
C GLY A 109 36.04 -5.57 -11.25
N ALA A 110 34.79 -5.57 -11.67
CA ALA A 110 34.16 -4.37 -12.24
C ALA A 110 33.88 -3.32 -11.13
N ASP A 111 34.04 -2.03 -11.48
CA ASP A 111 33.78 -0.91 -10.59
C ASP A 111 32.27 -0.82 -10.24
N PRO A 112 31.89 -1.01 -8.96
CA PRO A 112 30.48 -0.98 -8.54
C PRO A 112 29.80 0.37 -8.78
N MET A 113 30.56 1.48 -8.66
CA MET A 113 30.03 2.83 -8.85
C MET A 113 29.75 3.11 -10.33
N ALA A 114 30.56 2.58 -11.24
CA ALA A 114 30.31 2.67 -12.69
C ALA A 114 29.10 1.79 -13.08
N ILE A 115 29.00 0.57 -12.52
CA ILE A 115 27.82 -0.29 -12.70
C ILE A 115 26.53 0.43 -12.25
N LYS A 116 26.54 1.04 -11.05
CA LYS A 116 25.41 1.83 -10.53
C LYS A 116 24.97 2.90 -11.54
N ARG A 117 25.90 3.73 -12.03
CA ARG A 117 25.57 4.77 -13.04
C ARG A 117 25.00 4.18 -14.33
N GLY A 118 25.48 3.01 -14.74
CA GLY A 118 24.96 2.30 -15.91
C GLY A 118 23.54 1.79 -15.71
N ILE A 119 23.22 1.23 -14.52
CA ILE A 119 21.87 0.81 -14.14
C ILE A 119 20.92 2.01 -14.16
N GLU A 120 21.30 3.13 -13.53
CA GLU A 120 20.49 4.35 -13.49
C GLU A 120 20.16 4.85 -14.90
N LYS A 121 21.14 4.99 -15.78
CA LYS A 121 20.94 5.43 -17.19
C LYS A 121 20.02 4.48 -17.97
N ALA A 122 20.20 3.17 -17.79
CA ALA A 122 19.41 2.15 -18.47
C ALA A 122 17.94 2.17 -18.01
N VAL A 123 17.72 2.34 -16.70
CA VAL A 123 16.37 2.39 -16.11
C VAL A 123 15.65 3.69 -16.52
N ASP A 124 16.33 4.84 -16.54
CA ASP A 124 15.75 6.10 -17.00
C ASP A 124 15.30 6.01 -18.47
N GLY A 125 16.10 5.37 -19.31
CA GLY A 125 15.73 5.10 -20.69
C GLY A 125 14.58 4.11 -20.83
N ALA A 126 14.58 3.03 -20.03
CA ALA A 126 13.49 2.07 -19.98
C ALA A 126 12.16 2.73 -19.56
N VAL A 127 12.19 3.58 -18.53
CA VAL A 127 11.02 4.34 -18.05
C VAL A 127 10.52 5.32 -19.11
N THR A 128 11.40 5.95 -19.84
CA THR A 128 11.02 6.85 -20.95
C THR A 128 10.29 6.09 -22.04
N GLU A 129 10.81 4.93 -22.44
CA GLU A 129 10.15 4.09 -23.46
C GLU A 129 8.84 3.50 -22.95
N LEU A 130 8.74 3.10 -21.68
CA LEU A 130 7.48 2.67 -21.05
C LEU A 130 6.37 3.73 -21.21
N LYS A 131 6.68 4.98 -20.94
CA LYS A 131 5.74 6.09 -21.13
C LYS A 131 5.31 6.26 -22.59
N ASN A 132 6.23 6.05 -23.54
CA ASN A 132 5.94 6.18 -24.97
C ASN A 132 4.98 5.09 -25.50
N ILE A 133 5.06 3.87 -24.96
CA ILE A 133 4.22 2.74 -25.40
C ILE A 133 2.92 2.60 -24.60
N THR A 134 2.72 3.46 -23.61
CA THR A 134 1.53 3.50 -22.76
C THR A 134 0.30 3.87 -23.56
N SER A 135 -0.82 3.22 -23.28
CA SER A 135 -2.15 3.55 -23.80
C SER A 135 -3.04 4.04 -22.65
N PRO A 136 -3.84 5.10 -22.84
CA PRO A 136 -4.81 5.52 -21.83
C PRO A 136 -5.88 4.44 -21.61
N VAL A 137 -6.45 4.40 -20.41
CA VAL A 137 -7.60 3.54 -20.10
C VAL A 137 -8.86 4.18 -20.68
N ASN A 138 -9.59 3.45 -21.50
CA ASN A 138 -10.79 3.92 -22.20
C ASN A 138 -12.03 3.16 -21.70
N GLY A 139 -12.69 3.74 -20.70
CA GLY A 139 -13.99 3.26 -20.24
C GLY A 139 -13.95 2.02 -19.33
N LYS A 140 -15.15 1.50 -19.07
CA LYS A 140 -15.42 0.42 -18.12
C LYS A 140 -14.74 -0.90 -18.48
N GLU A 141 -14.65 -1.21 -19.78
CA GLU A 141 -14.12 -2.47 -20.28
C GLU A 141 -12.61 -2.65 -19.96
N ASP A 142 -11.82 -1.58 -20.17
CA ASP A 142 -10.39 -1.60 -19.83
C ASP A 142 -10.18 -1.66 -18.33
N ILE A 143 -11.02 -0.97 -17.54
CA ILE A 143 -11.01 -1.05 -16.07
C ILE A 143 -11.28 -2.48 -15.61
N ALA A 144 -12.32 -3.12 -16.16
CA ALA A 144 -12.65 -4.50 -15.81
C ALA A 144 -11.52 -5.47 -16.18
N ARG A 145 -10.84 -5.28 -17.32
CA ARG A 145 -9.69 -6.09 -17.75
C ARG A 145 -8.51 -5.98 -16.76
N VAL A 146 -8.12 -4.75 -16.41
CA VAL A 146 -7.04 -4.52 -15.42
C VAL A 146 -7.37 -5.18 -14.10
N ALA A 147 -8.57 -4.94 -13.58
CA ALA A 147 -8.99 -5.49 -12.29
C ALA A 147 -9.09 -7.03 -12.33
N SER A 148 -9.58 -7.62 -13.45
CA SER A 148 -9.66 -9.08 -13.62
C SER A 148 -8.30 -9.75 -13.62
N ILE A 149 -7.30 -9.14 -14.27
CA ILE A 149 -5.94 -9.68 -14.32
C ILE A 149 -5.29 -9.61 -12.93
N SER A 150 -5.39 -8.47 -12.25
CA SER A 150 -4.79 -8.32 -10.91
C SER A 150 -5.44 -9.25 -9.88
N ALA A 151 -6.79 -9.36 -9.87
CA ALA A 151 -7.51 -10.28 -8.98
C ALA A 151 -7.42 -11.75 -9.40
N ASN A 152 -6.95 -12.05 -10.61
CA ASN A 152 -7.08 -13.36 -11.26
C ASN A 152 -8.54 -13.90 -11.22
N ASN A 153 -9.52 -12.99 -11.39
CA ASN A 153 -10.95 -13.30 -11.31
C ASN A 153 -11.78 -12.25 -12.08
N ALA A 154 -12.54 -12.71 -13.10
CA ALA A 154 -13.36 -11.84 -13.94
C ALA A 154 -14.54 -11.20 -13.19
N GLU A 155 -15.17 -11.91 -12.25
CA GLU A 155 -16.29 -11.37 -11.46
C GLU A 155 -15.83 -10.20 -10.58
N VAL A 156 -14.64 -10.31 -9.98
CA VAL A 156 -14.03 -9.22 -9.20
C VAL A 156 -13.71 -8.04 -10.10
N GLY A 157 -13.24 -8.29 -11.32
CA GLY A 157 -12.96 -7.25 -12.30
C GLY A 157 -14.20 -6.43 -12.68
N GLU A 158 -15.30 -7.10 -12.97
CA GLU A 158 -16.57 -6.45 -13.26
C GLU A 158 -17.11 -5.66 -12.06
N LEU A 159 -17.01 -6.24 -10.85
CA LEU A 159 -17.44 -5.60 -9.61
C LEU A 159 -16.68 -4.27 -9.34
N ILE A 160 -15.36 -4.26 -9.55
CA ILE A 160 -14.54 -3.05 -9.40
C ILE A 160 -14.88 -2.01 -10.47
N ALA A 161 -15.08 -2.44 -11.73
CA ALA A 161 -15.48 -1.55 -12.81
C ALA A 161 -16.86 -0.92 -12.55
N ASP A 162 -17.81 -1.70 -12.04
CA ASP A 162 -19.12 -1.20 -11.62
C ASP A 162 -19.02 -0.21 -10.45
N ALA A 163 -18.15 -0.50 -9.49
CA ALA A 163 -17.89 0.40 -8.37
C ALA A 163 -17.33 1.74 -8.87
N MET A 164 -16.34 1.73 -9.75
CA MET A 164 -15.73 2.94 -10.30
C MET A 164 -16.70 3.74 -11.19
N GLU A 165 -17.59 3.08 -11.90
CA GLU A 165 -18.62 3.75 -12.70
C GLU A 165 -19.66 4.47 -11.81
N LYS A 166 -20.06 3.84 -10.69
CA LYS A 166 -21.06 4.38 -9.76
C LYS A 166 -20.56 5.56 -8.94
N VAL A 167 -19.29 5.54 -8.55
CA VAL A 167 -18.69 6.61 -7.73
C VAL A 167 -17.82 7.49 -8.60
N SER A 168 -18.16 8.20 -9.52
CA SER A 168 -17.35 9.12 -10.36
C SER A 168 -15.79 8.90 -10.29
N LYS A 169 -15.01 9.58 -11.12
CA LYS A 169 -13.53 9.42 -11.15
C LYS A 169 -12.82 9.72 -9.82
N ASP A 170 -13.40 10.60 -9.02
CA ASP A 170 -12.88 11.04 -7.71
C ASP A 170 -13.57 10.32 -6.53
N GLY A 171 -14.45 9.36 -6.83
CA GLY A 171 -15.20 8.61 -5.83
C GLY A 171 -14.33 7.59 -5.08
N VAL A 172 -14.74 7.31 -3.86
CA VAL A 172 -14.01 6.42 -2.96
C VAL A 172 -14.59 5.02 -3.01
N ILE A 173 -13.71 4.02 -3.10
CA ILE A 173 -14.08 2.62 -2.99
C ILE A 173 -13.40 2.06 -1.74
N THR A 174 -14.19 1.49 -0.83
CA THR A 174 -13.71 0.81 0.39
C THR A 174 -14.05 -0.67 0.32
N ILE A 175 -13.28 -1.48 1.02
CA ILE A 175 -13.46 -2.92 1.07
C ILE A 175 -13.69 -3.31 2.53
N GLU A 176 -14.83 -3.93 2.80
CA GLU A 176 -15.23 -4.40 4.13
C GLU A 176 -15.47 -5.92 4.12
N GLU A 177 -15.45 -6.52 5.28
CA GLU A 177 -15.84 -7.92 5.46
C GLU A 177 -17.35 -8.02 5.53
N SER A 178 -17.96 -8.84 4.66
CA SER A 178 -19.39 -9.12 4.69
C SER A 178 -19.71 -10.16 5.76
N LYS A 179 -20.89 -10.05 6.35
CA LYS A 179 -21.44 -11.10 7.22
C LYS A 179 -22.07 -12.25 6.45
N THR A 180 -22.20 -12.09 5.12
CA THR A 180 -22.76 -13.10 4.21
C THR A 180 -21.64 -13.81 3.46
N SER A 181 -21.95 -14.93 2.82
CA SER A 181 -20.99 -15.64 1.95
C SER A 181 -20.85 -15.01 0.56
N GLN A 182 -21.66 -14.02 0.22
CA GLN A 182 -21.65 -13.36 -1.09
C GLN A 182 -20.90 -12.04 -1.04
N THR A 183 -20.19 -11.73 -2.12
CA THR A 183 -19.55 -10.44 -2.30
C THR A 183 -20.54 -9.47 -2.95
N GLU A 184 -20.74 -8.30 -2.34
CA GLU A 184 -21.75 -7.33 -2.73
C GLU A 184 -21.16 -5.93 -2.89
N LEU A 185 -21.70 -5.15 -3.83
CA LEU A 185 -21.37 -3.74 -4.03
C LEU A 185 -22.51 -2.85 -3.55
N ASN A 186 -22.26 -2.06 -2.55
CA ASN A 186 -23.18 -1.06 -2.01
C ASN A 186 -22.60 0.35 -2.20
N VAL A 187 -23.43 1.32 -2.61
CA VAL A 187 -23.05 2.73 -2.64
C VAL A 187 -23.77 3.45 -1.51
N VAL A 188 -23.00 4.11 -0.67
CA VAL A 188 -23.47 4.79 0.54
C VAL A 188 -23.05 6.25 0.55
N GLU A 189 -23.72 7.06 1.37
CA GLU A 189 -23.32 8.44 1.63
C GLU A 189 -21.96 8.46 2.34
N GLY A 190 -21.04 9.29 1.86
CA GLY A 190 -19.71 9.34 2.45
C GLY A 190 -18.81 10.34 1.76
N MET A 191 -17.63 10.58 2.34
CA MET A 191 -16.61 11.45 1.75
C MET A 191 -15.20 11.05 2.15
N GLN A 192 -14.24 11.41 1.31
CA GLN A 192 -12.81 11.34 1.63
C GLN A 192 -12.21 12.74 1.66
N PHE A 193 -11.23 12.94 2.57
CA PHE A 193 -10.40 14.14 2.58
C PHE A 193 -8.93 13.84 2.88
N ASP A 194 -8.03 14.72 2.40
CA ASP A 194 -6.58 14.52 2.36
C ASP A 194 -5.91 14.96 3.67
N LYS A 195 -6.34 14.37 4.78
CA LYS A 195 -5.70 14.48 6.09
C LYS A 195 -5.87 13.16 6.82
N GLY A 196 -4.80 12.68 7.42
CA GLY A 196 -4.79 11.44 8.21
C GLY A 196 -4.64 11.68 9.70
N TYR A 197 -4.30 10.61 10.43
CA TYR A 197 -4.14 10.67 11.88
C TYR A 197 -3.01 11.62 12.31
N VAL A 198 -3.21 12.31 13.43
CA VAL A 198 -2.20 13.22 14.00
C VAL A 198 -0.97 12.46 14.52
N SER A 199 -1.15 11.21 14.94
CA SER A 199 -0.07 10.38 15.47
C SER A 199 -0.20 8.91 15.07
N PRO A 200 0.89 8.22 14.68
CA PRO A 200 0.90 6.79 14.39
C PRO A 200 0.41 5.91 15.55
N TYR A 201 0.53 6.37 16.79
CA TYR A 201 0.01 5.64 17.96
C TYR A 201 -1.52 5.58 18.04
N MET A 202 -2.21 6.25 17.12
CA MET A 202 -3.67 6.24 17.03
C MET A 202 -4.21 5.18 16.07
N VAL A 203 -3.36 4.40 15.41
CA VAL A 203 -3.79 3.30 14.52
C VAL A 203 -4.45 2.16 15.32
N THR A 204 -5.32 1.42 14.68
CA THR A 204 -5.93 0.19 15.20
C THR A 204 -5.36 -1.04 14.52
N ASP A 205 -4.91 -0.90 13.28
CA ASP A 205 -4.18 -1.90 12.51
C ASP A 205 -2.75 -1.41 12.28
N THR A 206 -1.81 -2.02 12.96
CA THR A 206 -0.38 -1.68 12.89
C THR A 206 0.30 -2.23 11.64
N GLU A 207 -0.25 -3.26 10.99
CA GLU A 207 0.30 -3.82 9.75
C GLU A 207 0.00 -2.89 8.56
N LYS A 208 -1.24 -2.40 8.47
CA LYS A 208 -1.68 -1.47 7.43
C LYS A 208 -1.46 0.01 7.81
N MET A 209 -1.03 0.30 9.03
CA MET A 209 -0.87 1.64 9.56
C MET A 209 -2.14 2.50 9.39
N GLU A 210 -3.30 1.91 9.71
CA GLU A 210 -4.60 2.58 9.61
C GLU A 210 -5.43 2.42 10.89
N ALA A 211 -6.36 3.35 11.10
CA ALA A 211 -7.34 3.25 12.17
C ALA A 211 -8.73 3.07 11.57
N ILE A 212 -9.38 1.96 11.90
CA ILE A 212 -10.76 1.65 11.52
C ILE A 212 -11.63 1.76 12.75
N ILE A 213 -12.65 2.61 12.69
CA ILE A 213 -13.53 2.89 13.83
C ILE A 213 -14.97 2.74 13.39
N ASP A 214 -15.65 1.70 13.91
CA ASP A 214 -17.05 1.43 13.64
C ASP A 214 -17.94 2.21 14.60
N ASN A 215 -19.00 2.80 14.05
CA ASN A 215 -20.01 3.58 14.75
C ASN A 215 -19.43 4.70 15.63
N PRO A 216 -18.46 5.50 15.15
CA PRO A 216 -17.87 6.58 15.94
C PRO A 216 -18.85 7.73 16.19
N TYR A 217 -18.61 8.44 17.28
CA TYR A 217 -18.98 9.85 17.42
C TYR A 217 -17.91 10.71 16.76
N ILE A 218 -18.30 11.83 16.14
CA ILE A 218 -17.38 12.68 15.38
C ILE A 218 -17.48 14.09 15.95
N LEU A 219 -16.42 14.55 16.60
CA LEU A 219 -16.27 15.95 17.00
C LEU A 219 -15.67 16.73 15.84
N ILE A 220 -16.38 17.70 15.33
CA ILE A 220 -15.95 18.56 14.21
C ILE A 220 -15.74 19.96 14.74
N THR A 221 -14.52 20.49 14.65
CA THR A 221 -14.19 21.83 15.14
C THR A 221 -13.14 22.53 14.27
N ASP A 222 -13.27 23.83 14.13
CA ASP A 222 -12.26 24.70 13.50
C ASP A 222 -11.18 25.16 14.51
N ARG A 223 -11.33 24.78 15.78
CA ARG A 223 -10.44 25.18 16.86
C ARG A 223 -9.24 24.25 16.98
N LYS A 224 -8.18 24.80 17.55
CA LYS A 224 -7.04 24.05 18.05
C LYS A 224 -7.33 23.56 19.48
N ILE A 225 -7.03 22.30 19.75
CA ILE A 225 -7.17 21.73 21.10
C ILE A 225 -5.81 21.85 21.80
N SER A 226 -5.72 22.83 22.72
CA SER A 226 -4.45 23.08 23.42
C SER A 226 -4.35 22.31 24.73
N ASN A 227 -5.47 22.15 25.44
CA ASN A 227 -5.52 21.46 26.72
C ASN A 227 -6.63 20.39 26.71
N ILE A 228 -6.33 19.23 27.31
CA ILE A 228 -7.31 18.14 27.45
C ILE A 228 -8.56 18.56 28.24
N GLN A 229 -8.44 19.53 29.14
CA GLN A 229 -9.54 20.06 29.94
C GLN A 229 -10.67 20.66 29.08
N GLU A 230 -10.35 21.11 27.87
CA GLU A 230 -11.33 21.70 26.94
C GLU A 230 -12.33 20.65 26.41
N ILE A 231 -11.93 19.38 26.36
CA ILE A 231 -12.78 18.27 25.87
C ILE A 231 -13.05 17.21 26.94
N LEU A 232 -12.57 17.44 28.19
CA LEU A 232 -12.70 16.45 29.26
C LEU A 232 -14.15 16.09 29.58
N PRO A 233 -15.10 17.04 29.71
CA PRO A 233 -16.50 16.71 29.98
C PRO A 233 -17.12 15.82 28.90
N LEU A 234 -16.78 16.08 27.63
CA LEU A 234 -17.22 15.25 26.50
C LEU A 234 -16.64 13.84 26.58
N LEU A 235 -15.34 13.71 26.88
CA LEU A 235 -14.67 12.41 27.02
C LEU A 235 -15.27 11.59 28.17
N GLU A 236 -15.54 12.20 29.32
CA GLU A 236 -16.18 11.54 30.47
C GLU A 236 -17.57 11.00 30.12
N ASN A 237 -18.39 11.78 29.43
CA ASN A 237 -19.70 11.35 28.96
C ASN A 237 -19.61 10.18 27.97
N LEU A 238 -18.67 10.23 27.04
CA LEU A 238 -18.44 9.16 26.05
C LEU A 238 -17.90 7.88 26.70
N MET A 239 -17.06 8.00 27.73
CA MET A 239 -16.57 6.83 28.48
C MET A 239 -17.68 6.05 29.17
N GLN A 240 -18.69 6.74 29.72
CA GLN A 240 -19.84 6.08 30.36
C GLN A 240 -20.65 5.21 29.37
N SER A 241 -20.69 5.61 28.10
CA SER A 241 -21.37 4.88 27.03
C SER A 241 -20.47 3.93 26.23
N SER A 242 -19.20 3.77 26.62
CA SER A 242 -18.18 3.05 25.84
C SER A 242 -18.07 3.58 24.40
N GLY A 243 -18.32 4.87 24.21
CA GLY A 243 -18.34 5.53 22.91
C GLY A 243 -16.94 5.61 22.27
N LYS A 244 -16.88 5.45 20.95
CA LYS A 244 -15.68 5.64 20.15
C LYS A 244 -15.72 7.05 19.58
N LEU A 245 -14.60 7.78 19.61
CA LEU A 245 -14.54 9.18 19.20
C LEU A 245 -13.53 9.39 18.07
N VAL A 246 -13.95 10.10 17.02
CA VAL A 246 -13.04 10.69 16.05
C VAL A 246 -13.09 12.21 16.21
N ILE A 247 -11.93 12.83 16.35
CA ILE A 247 -11.78 14.28 16.51
C ILE A 247 -11.24 14.84 15.21
N VAL A 248 -12.00 15.71 14.55
CA VAL A 248 -11.55 16.51 13.40
C VAL A 248 -11.37 17.95 13.87
N CYS A 249 -10.13 18.42 13.95
CA CYS A 249 -9.78 19.74 14.49
C CYS A 249 -8.66 20.38 13.70
N ASP A 250 -8.43 21.69 13.92
CA ASP A 250 -7.32 22.39 13.26
C ASP A 250 -5.97 21.80 13.63
N ASP A 251 -5.69 21.67 14.92
CA ASP A 251 -4.50 21.01 15.46
C ASP A 251 -4.72 20.55 16.90
N ILE A 252 -3.84 19.66 17.39
CA ILE A 252 -3.82 19.24 18.80
C ILE A 252 -2.41 19.44 19.34
N GLU A 253 -2.30 20.19 20.44
CA GLU A 253 -1.01 20.43 21.08
C GLU A 253 -0.48 19.18 21.79
N SER A 254 0.84 19.15 21.96
CA SER A 254 1.56 17.96 22.44
C SER A 254 1.05 17.45 23.80
N GLU A 255 0.59 18.32 24.69
CA GLU A 255 0.08 17.94 26.02
C GLU A 255 -1.25 17.20 25.91
N ALA A 256 -2.22 17.76 25.18
CA ALA A 256 -3.52 17.14 24.93
C ALA A 256 -3.36 15.83 24.14
N LEU A 257 -2.51 15.84 23.09
CA LEU A 257 -2.23 14.68 22.27
C LEU A 257 -1.62 13.52 23.09
N SER A 258 -0.64 13.81 23.93
CA SER A 258 0.02 12.79 24.78
C SER A 258 -0.96 12.14 25.74
N THR A 259 -1.88 12.94 26.31
CA THR A 259 -2.92 12.44 27.22
C THR A 259 -3.91 11.53 26.49
N LEU A 260 -4.34 11.90 25.28
CA LEU A 260 -5.22 11.06 24.44
C LEU A 260 -4.55 9.73 24.07
N ILE A 261 -3.29 9.78 23.61
CA ILE A 261 -2.51 8.59 23.24
C ILE A 261 -2.36 7.66 24.46
N LEU A 262 -1.97 8.19 25.61
CA LEU A 262 -1.76 7.40 26.82
C LEU A 262 -3.04 6.65 27.23
N ASN A 263 -4.18 7.33 27.22
CA ASN A 263 -5.47 6.71 27.58
C ASN A 263 -5.95 5.71 26.53
N LYS A 264 -5.67 5.96 25.24
CA LYS A 264 -5.92 4.98 24.17
C LYS A 264 -5.07 3.72 24.37
N LEU A 265 -3.76 3.85 24.61
CA LEU A 265 -2.87 2.71 24.83
C LEU A 265 -3.24 1.90 26.08
N ARG A 266 -3.81 2.54 27.10
CA ARG A 266 -4.36 1.89 28.29
C ARG A 266 -5.72 1.22 28.05
N GLY A 267 -6.31 1.38 26.86
CA GLY A 267 -7.64 0.86 26.55
C GLY A 267 -8.82 1.59 27.23
N VAL A 268 -8.55 2.73 27.86
CA VAL A 268 -9.57 3.54 28.55
C VAL A 268 -10.40 4.35 27.56
N LEU A 269 -9.76 4.89 26.50
CA LEU A 269 -10.39 5.67 25.44
C LEU A 269 -10.20 5.00 24.09
N ASN A 270 -11.24 4.96 23.28
CA ASN A 270 -11.12 4.64 21.86
C ASN A 270 -11.26 5.92 21.06
N VAL A 271 -10.12 6.57 20.79
CA VAL A 271 -10.07 7.88 20.15
C VAL A 271 -9.06 7.91 19.01
N VAL A 272 -9.42 8.61 17.94
CA VAL A 272 -8.50 8.98 16.84
C VAL A 272 -8.68 10.45 16.55
N ALA A 273 -7.57 11.16 16.38
CA ALA A 273 -7.57 12.57 16.03
C ALA A 273 -6.99 12.76 14.63
N VAL A 274 -7.64 13.63 13.87
CA VAL A 274 -7.35 13.95 12.47
C VAL A 274 -7.32 15.46 12.31
N LYS A 275 -6.40 15.96 11.48
CA LYS A 275 -6.38 17.40 11.15
C LYS A 275 -7.49 17.73 10.16
N ALA A 276 -8.13 18.88 10.37
CA ALA A 276 -9.13 19.42 9.47
C ALA A 276 -8.51 19.71 8.08
N PRO A 277 -9.20 19.37 6.98
CA PRO A 277 -8.70 19.64 5.64
C PRO A 277 -8.81 21.11 5.25
N GLY A 278 -7.91 21.57 4.38
CA GLY A 278 -7.90 22.93 3.87
C GLY A 278 -7.41 23.98 4.88
N PHE A 279 -7.55 25.25 4.50
CA PHE A 279 -7.16 26.41 5.31
C PHE A 279 -8.21 27.51 5.13
N GLY A 280 -8.36 28.40 6.14
CA GLY A 280 -9.24 29.56 6.07
C GLY A 280 -10.69 29.19 5.75
N ASP A 281 -11.31 29.91 4.80
CA ASP A 281 -12.71 29.72 4.43
C ASP A 281 -12.98 28.36 3.76
N LYS A 282 -12.00 27.82 3.02
CA LYS A 282 -12.09 26.46 2.46
C LYS A 282 -12.25 25.42 3.58
N ARG A 283 -11.48 25.55 4.66
CA ARG A 283 -11.58 24.65 5.82
C ARG A 283 -12.97 24.72 6.47
N LYS A 284 -13.47 25.93 6.74
CA LYS A 284 -14.81 26.13 7.32
C LYS A 284 -15.89 25.47 6.49
N ALA A 285 -15.85 25.69 5.18
CA ALA A 285 -16.81 25.11 4.25
C ALA A 285 -16.74 23.57 4.20
N MET A 286 -15.54 22.98 4.27
CA MET A 286 -15.36 21.53 4.33
C MET A 286 -15.83 20.93 5.65
N LEU A 287 -15.61 21.61 6.78
CA LEU A 287 -16.14 21.18 8.08
C LEU A 287 -17.67 21.22 8.12
N GLU A 288 -18.29 22.23 7.52
CA GLU A 288 -19.75 22.30 7.34
C GLU A 288 -20.27 21.13 6.47
N ASP A 289 -19.58 20.82 5.37
CA ASP A 289 -19.93 19.70 4.51
C ASP A 289 -19.87 18.37 5.27
N MET A 290 -18.84 18.17 6.12
CA MET A 290 -18.73 17.02 7.02
C MET A 290 -19.86 16.96 8.05
N ALA A 291 -20.19 18.10 8.67
CA ALA A 291 -21.25 18.17 9.67
C ALA A 291 -22.61 17.79 9.05
N ILE A 292 -22.91 18.29 7.86
CA ILE A 292 -24.14 17.94 7.13
C ILE A 292 -24.16 16.46 6.77
N LEU A 293 -23.03 15.91 6.31
CA LEU A 293 -22.91 14.49 5.94
C LEU A 293 -23.08 13.55 7.15
N THR A 294 -22.58 13.95 8.31
CA THR A 294 -22.57 13.11 9.51
C THR A 294 -23.72 13.42 10.49
N GLY A 295 -24.50 14.45 10.20
CA GLY A 295 -25.62 14.88 11.04
C GLY A 295 -25.20 15.56 12.33
N GLY A 296 -23.96 16.05 12.40
CA GLY A 296 -23.42 16.81 13.54
C GLY A 296 -23.42 18.32 13.32
N GLU A 297 -22.76 19.03 14.24
CA GLU A 297 -22.54 20.48 14.18
C GLU A 297 -21.05 20.81 14.21
N VAL A 298 -20.66 21.90 13.57
CA VAL A 298 -19.29 22.43 13.66
C VAL A 298 -19.18 23.26 14.94
N ILE A 299 -18.36 22.82 15.87
CA ILE A 299 -18.05 23.59 17.07
C ILE A 299 -17.04 24.67 16.71
N SER A 300 -17.54 25.87 16.43
CA SER A 300 -16.75 26.99 15.91
C SER A 300 -16.67 28.15 16.88
N GLN A 301 -15.49 28.79 16.92
CA GLN A 301 -15.28 30.02 17.69
C GLN A 301 -16.10 31.17 17.13
N ASP A 302 -16.26 31.25 15.82
CA ASP A 302 -17.03 32.32 15.16
C ASP A 302 -18.52 32.29 15.54
N LEU A 303 -19.02 31.09 15.91
CA LEU A 303 -20.39 30.91 16.42
C LEU A 303 -20.48 31.07 17.95
N GLY A 304 -19.40 31.45 18.64
CA GLY A 304 -19.36 31.61 20.09
C GLY A 304 -19.43 30.28 20.87
N MET A 305 -19.19 29.15 20.22
CA MET A 305 -19.24 27.81 20.85
C MET A 305 -17.89 27.47 21.52
N GLU A 306 -17.94 26.92 22.72
CA GLU A 306 -16.76 26.42 23.42
C GLU A 306 -16.73 24.91 23.47
N LEU A 307 -15.53 24.32 23.30
CA LEU A 307 -15.34 22.87 23.30
C LEU A 307 -15.80 22.20 24.60
N LYS A 308 -15.65 22.90 25.75
CA LYS A 308 -16.04 22.38 27.06
C LYS A 308 -17.57 22.20 27.22
N ASP A 309 -18.35 22.95 26.42
CA ASP A 309 -19.82 22.96 26.49
C ASP A 309 -20.45 22.02 25.45
N THR A 310 -19.62 21.30 24.67
CA THR A 310 -20.08 20.38 23.61
C THR A 310 -20.87 19.22 24.19
N GLN A 311 -22.07 19.02 23.65
CA GLN A 311 -22.96 17.91 24.01
C GLN A 311 -22.85 16.75 22.99
N ILE A 312 -23.22 15.55 23.43
CA ILE A 312 -23.15 14.33 22.56
C ILE A 312 -24.05 14.47 21.33
N GLU A 313 -25.19 15.15 21.45
CA GLU A 313 -26.16 15.38 20.39
C GLU A 313 -25.63 16.26 19.25
N GLN A 314 -24.59 17.05 19.50
CA GLN A 314 -23.92 17.91 18.51
C GLN A 314 -22.85 17.14 17.71
N LEU A 315 -22.50 15.94 18.17
CA LEU A 315 -21.50 15.12 17.49
C LEU A 315 -22.09 14.46 16.23
N GLY A 316 -21.30 14.48 15.16
CA GLY A 316 -21.62 13.70 13.98
C GLY A 316 -21.55 12.19 14.24
N ARG A 317 -22.17 11.40 13.36
CA ARG A 317 -22.16 9.94 13.38
C ARG A 317 -21.88 9.39 11.99
N ALA A 318 -21.25 8.23 11.92
CA ALA A 318 -21.09 7.46 10.70
C ALA A 318 -21.10 5.95 11.05
N LYS A 319 -21.34 5.11 10.04
CA LYS A 319 -21.23 3.66 10.20
C LYS A 319 -19.78 3.26 10.46
N GLN A 320 -18.84 3.83 9.71
CA GLN A 320 -17.41 3.57 9.86
C GLN A 320 -16.59 4.80 9.47
N ILE A 321 -15.45 5.01 10.13
CA ILE A 321 -14.41 5.92 9.68
C ILE A 321 -13.10 5.15 9.56
N LYS A 322 -12.46 5.29 8.39
CA LYS A 322 -11.13 4.75 8.11
C LYS A 322 -10.14 5.90 8.00
N VAL A 323 -9.14 5.91 8.88
CA VAL A 323 -8.10 6.94 8.92
C VAL A 323 -6.76 6.32 8.57
N GLN A 324 -6.15 6.82 7.51
CA GLN A 324 -4.81 6.46 7.06
C GLN A 324 -3.81 7.59 7.39
N LYS A 325 -2.56 7.44 6.97
CA LYS A 325 -1.52 8.43 7.23
C LYS A 325 -1.82 9.80 6.61
N GLU A 326 -2.41 9.82 5.42
CA GLU A 326 -2.63 11.03 4.62
C GLU A 326 -4.10 11.28 4.28
N ASN A 327 -4.96 10.29 4.49
CA ASN A 327 -6.37 10.34 4.09
C ASN A 327 -7.29 9.88 5.21
N THR A 328 -8.50 10.44 5.23
CA THR A 328 -9.61 9.98 6.08
C THR A 328 -10.86 9.77 5.23
N ILE A 329 -11.51 8.63 5.40
CA ILE A 329 -12.72 8.23 4.69
C ILE A 329 -13.84 8.09 5.70
N ILE A 330 -14.93 8.81 5.49
CA ILE A 330 -16.19 8.68 6.23
C ILE A 330 -17.12 7.82 5.38
N VAL A 331 -17.57 6.70 5.93
CA VAL A 331 -18.45 5.75 5.25
C VAL A 331 -19.81 5.75 5.92
N ASP A 332 -20.86 5.93 5.13
CA ASP A 332 -22.25 5.92 5.57
C ASP A 332 -22.50 6.89 6.73
N GLY A 333 -22.35 8.19 6.42
CA GLY A 333 -22.64 9.28 7.36
C GLY A 333 -24.12 9.31 7.72
N ALA A 334 -24.43 9.57 9.00
CA ALA A 334 -25.81 9.58 9.52
C ALA A 334 -26.57 10.91 9.24
N GLY A 335 -26.08 11.72 8.30
CA GLY A 335 -26.71 12.98 7.91
C GLY A 335 -28.05 12.78 7.19
N ASP A 336 -28.88 13.81 7.24
CA ASP A 336 -30.17 13.84 6.54
C ASP A 336 -29.93 13.96 5.02
N LYS A 337 -30.43 13.02 4.24
CA LYS A 337 -30.31 12.97 2.77
C LYS A 337 -30.88 14.21 2.08
N GLU A 338 -31.94 14.82 2.63
CA GLU A 338 -32.52 16.05 2.09
C GLU A 338 -31.56 17.21 2.28
N LYS A 339 -30.93 17.33 3.45
CA LYS A 339 -29.93 18.37 3.73
C LYS A 339 -28.67 18.19 2.87
N ILE A 340 -28.20 16.95 2.67
CA ILE A 340 -27.07 16.63 1.79
C ILE A 340 -27.41 17.03 0.36
N SER A 341 -28.58 16.64 -0.15
CA SER A 341 -29.05 17.02 -1.50
C SER A 341 -29.18 18.54 -1.68
N ALA A 342 -29.69 19.24 -0.67
CA ALA A 342 -29.79 20.70 -0.68
C ALA A 342 -28.40 21.35 -0.74
N ARG A 343 -27.42 20.81 0.04
CA ARG A 343 -26.04 21.30 0.01
C ARG A 343 -25.37 21.09 -1.34
N VAL A 344 -25.55 19.92 -1.95
CA VAL A 344 -25.07 19.63 -3.32
C VAL A 344 -25.64 20.63 -4.33
N LYS A 345 -26.95 20.94 -4.27
CA LYS A 345 -27.58 21.93 -5.14
C LYS A 345 -27.01 23.33 -4.89
N GLN A 346 -26.78 23.70 -3.64
CA GLN A 346 -26.17 24.99 -3.28
C GLN A 346 -24.77 25.14 -3.88
N ILE A 347 -23.92 24.12 -3.74
CA ILE A 347 -22.55 24.15 -4.31
C ILE A 347 -22.61 24.24 -5.84
N LYS A 348 -23.50 23.52 -6.49
CA LYS A 348 -23.70 23.62 -7.96
C LYS A 348 -24.08 25.02 -8.40
N ALA A 349 -25.00 25.67 -7.71
CA ALA A 349 -25.39 27.06 -8.00
C ALA A 349 -24.19 28.01 -7.82
N GLN A 350 -23.40 27.83 -6.75
CA GLN A 350 -22.19 28.64 -6.53
C GLN A 350 -21.15 28.48 -7.64
N ILE A 351 -20.99 27.27 -8.21
CA ILE A 351 -20.10 27.01 -9.34
C ILE A 351 -20.54 27.81 -10.59
N GLU A 352 -21.85 27.91 -10.83
CA GLU A 352 -22.41 28.66 -11.98
C GLU A 352 -22.25 30.17 -11.80
N GLU A 353 -22.37 30.69 -10.57
CA GLU A 353 -22.28 32.13 -10.28
C GLU A 353 -20.83 32.62 -10.17
N THR A 354 -19.88 31.75 -9.81
CA THR A 354 -18.49 32.11 -9.54
C THR A 354 -17.72 32.42 -10.82
N LYS A 355 -17.07 33.60 -10.86
CA LYS A 355 -16.25 34.06 -12.00
C LYS A 355 -14.76 33.76 -11.85
N SER A 356 -14.32 33.40 -10.66
CA SER A 356 -12.93 33.04 -10.36
C SER A 356 -12.71 31.59 -10.69
N GLU A 357 -11.80 31.27 -11.59
CA GLU A 357 -11.45 29.88 -11.94
C GLU A 357 -10.92 29.10 -10.72
N PHE A 358 -10.13 29.75 -9.86
CA PHE A 358 -9.62 29.14 -8.63
C PHE A 358 -10.75 28.77 -7.65
N ASP A 359 -11.72 29.67 -7.44
CA ASP A 359 -12.85 29.38 -6.55
C ASP A 359 -13.77 28.33 -7.15
N LYS A 360 -13.92 28.34 -8.48
CA LYS A 360 -14.69 27.33 -9.20
C LYS A 360 -14.06 25.94 -9.06
N GLU A 361 -12.74 25.81 -9.17
CA GLU A 361 -12.02 24.57 -8.97
C GLU A 361 -12.19 24.05 -7.53
N ASN A 362 -12.07 24.91 -6.52
CA ASN A 362 -12.32 24.56 -5.12
C ASN A 362 -13.76 24.08 -4.88
N LEU A 363 -14.75 24.73 -5.49
CA LEU A 363 -16.15 24.33 -5.37
C LEU A 363 -16.41 22.99 -6.10
N GLN A 364 -15.78 22.77 -7.24
CA GLN A 364 -15.86 21.48 -7.96
C GLN A 364 -15.25 20.35 -7.14
N GLU A 365 -14.08 20.56 -6.50
CA GLU A 365 -13.47 19.58 -5.58
C GLU A 365 -14.41 19.23 -4.42
N ARG A 366 -15.03 20.22 -3.79
CA ARG A 366 -16.00 20.01 -2.71
C ARG A 366 -17.23 19.25 -3.18
N LEU A 367 -17.75 19.62 -4.37
CA LEU A 367 -18.89 18.93 -4.98
C LEU A 367 -18.57 17.45 -5.24
N ALA A 368 -17.39 17.16 -5.80
CA ALA A 368 -16.95 15.79 -6.05
C ALA A 368 -16.89 14.96 -4.75
N LYS A 369 -16.36 15.56 -3.67
CA LYS A 369 -16.25 14.90 -2.35
C LYS A 369 -17.59 14.59 -1.68
N ILE A 370 -18.58 15.49 -1.76
CA ILE A 370 -19.87 15.30 -1.09
C ILE A 370 -20.89 14.54 -1.95
N ALA A 371 -20.84 14.71 -3.29
CA ALA A 371 -21.80 14.09 -4.22
C ALA A 371 -21.35 12.70 -4.73
N GLY A 372 -20.07 12.36 -4.61
CA GLY A 372 -19.50 11.13 -5.15
C GLY A 372 -19.91 9.87 -4.38
N GLY A 373 -20.27 10.00 -3.10
CA GLY A 373 -20.53 8.87 -2.23
C GLY A 373 -19.30 7.98 -2.00
N VAL A 374 -19.50 6.86 -1.34
CA VAL A 374 -18.50 5.81 -1.15
C VAL A 374 -19.06 4.48 -1.63
N ALA A 375 -18.37 3.82 -2.57
CA ALA A 375 -18.68 2.44 -2.92
C ALA A 375 -18.05 1.50 -1.89
N VAL A 376 -18.85 0.65 -1.29
CA VAL A 376 -18.43 -0.33 -0.30
C VAL A 376 -18.54 -1.71 -0.93
N ILE A 377 -17.40 -2.38 -1.10
CA ILE A 377 -17.34 -3.77 -1.54
C ILE A 377 -17.31 -4.63 -0.28
N GLY A 378 -18.44 -5.26 0.04
CA GLY A 378 -18.56 -6.23 1.12
C GLY A 378 -18.08 -7.60 0.63
N VAL A 379 -16.93 -8.06 1.12
CA VAL A 379 -16.32 -9.34 0.70
C VAL A 379 -16.90 -10.48 1.52
N GLY A 380 -17.55 -11.44 0.84
CA GLY A 380 -18.11 -12.64 1.44
C GLY A 380 -17.34 -13.90 1.07
N ALA A 381 -17.22 -14.82 2.03
CA ALA A 381 -16.64 -16.14 1.82
C ALA A 381 -17.17 -17.15 2.84
N ALA A 382 -16.94 -18.45 2.59
CA ALA A 382 -17.36 -19.51 3.47
C ALA A 382 -16.47 -19.65 4.72
N THR A 383 -15.21 -19.28 4.63
CA THR A 383 -14.22 -19.37 5.72
C THR A 383 -13.48 -18.05 5.88
N GLU A 384 -12.97 -17.81 7.10
CA GLU A 384 -12.17 -16.61 7.40
C GLU A 384 -10.89 -16.52 6.57
N VAL A 385 -10.25 -17.66 6.31
CA VAL A 385 -9.02 -17.73 5.49
C VAL A 385 -9.32 -17.32 4.05
N GLU A 386 -10.40 -17.86 3.45
CA GLU A 386 -10.85 -17.49 2.11
C GLU A 386 -11.25 -16.02 2.02
N MET A 387 -11.92 -15.50 3.04
CA MET A 387 -12.34 -14.11 3.09
C MET A 387 -11.14 -13.16 3.10
N LYS A 388 -10.12 -13.46 3.89
CA LYS A 388 -8.87 -12.68 3.94
C LYS A 388 -8.13 -12.70 2.60
N ASP A 389 -8.01 -13.86 1.96
CA ASP A 389 -7.40 -13.99 0.63
C ASP A 389 -8.18 -13.18 -0.43
N LYS A 390 -9.51 -13.33 -0.49
CA LYS A 390 -10.36 -12.56 -1.40
C LYS A 390 -10.24 -11.05 -1.17
N LYS A 391 -10.21 -10.62 0.09
CA LYS A 391 -10.08 -9.21 0.45
C LYS A 391 -8.77 -8.62 -0.06
N LEU A 392 -7.65 -9.30 0.17
CA LEU A 392 -6.33 -8.87 -0.33
C LEU A 392 -6.33 -8.76 -1.86
N ARG A 393 -6.85 -9.76 -2.57
CA ARG A 393 -6.94 -9.74 -4.04
C ARG A 393 -7.79 -8.58 -4.58
N ILE A 394 -8.89 -8.25 -3.91
CA ILE A 394 -9.75 -7.12 -4.31
C ILE A 394 -9.03 -5.79 -4.00
N GLU A 395 -8.30 -5.70 -2.88
CA GLU A 395 -7.48 -4.52 -2.53
C GLU A 395 -6.38 -4.27 -3.59
N ASP A 396 -5.67 -5.32 -4.01
CA ASP A 396 -4.64 -5.24 -5.06
C ASP A 396 -5.25 -4.84 -6.40
N ALA A 397 -6.36 -5.48 -6.79
CA ALA A 397 -7.06 -5.17 -8.04
C ALA A 397 -7.59 -3.73 -8.10
N LEU A 398 -8.12 -3.22 -6.99
CA LEU A 398 -8.54 -1.83 -6.87
C LEU A 398 -7.37 -0.87 -7.01
N SER A 399 -6.24 -1.18 -6.36
CA SER A 399 -5.03 -0.36 -6.42
C SER A 399 -4.40 -0.37 -7.82
N ALA A 400 -4.31 -1.54 -8.46
CA ALA A 400 -3.87 -1.67 -9.85
C ALA A 400 -4.77 -0.89 -10.82
N THR A 401 -6.07 -0.92 -10.60
CA THR A 401 -7.03 -0.19 -11.43
C THR A 401 -6.87 1.32 -11.29
N LYS A 402 -6.70 1.83 -10.07
CA LYS A 402 -6.38 3.24 -9.83
C LYS A 402 -5.08 3.65 -10.52
N ALA A 403 -4.03 2.85 -10.38
CA ALA A 403 -2.75 3.07 -11.05
C ALA A 403 -2.87 3.08 -12.59
N ALA A 404 -3.74 2.25 -13.16
CA ALA A 404 -4.02 2.22 -14.59
C ALA A 404 -4.77 3.47 -15.06
N VAL A 405 -5.73 3.96 -14.29
CA VAL A 405 -6.45 5.21 -14.61
C VAL A 405 -5.52 6.42 -14.56
N GLU A 406 -4.55 6.42 -13.62
CA GLU A 406 -3.60 7.51 -13.46
C GLU A 406 -2.55 7.59 -14.59
N GLU A 407 -1.89 6.48 -14.92
CA GLU A 407 -0.76 6.48 -15.87
C GLU A 407 -1.00 5.64 -17.13
N GLY A 408 -2.19 5.05 -17.30
CA GLY A 408 -2.49 4.21 -18.46
C GLY A 408 -2.02 2.76 -18.30
N ILE A 409 -2.12 1.99 -19.40
CA ILE A 409 -1.84 0.56 -19.46
C ILE A 409 -0.83 0.20 -20.53
N VAL A 410 -0.13 -0.91 -20.31
CA VAL A 410 0.82 -1.53 -21.22
C VAL A 410 0.48 -3.02 -21.41
N ALA A 411 1.15 -3.71 -22.33
CA ALA A 411 1.02 -5.16 -22.49
C ALA A 411 1.52 -5.87 -21.20
N GLY A 412 0.70 -6.76 -20.64
CA GLY A 412 0.97 -7.43 -19.38
C GLY A 412 1.87 -8.67 -19.50
N GLY A 413 1.90 -9.46 -18.43
CA GLY A 413 2.62 -10.72 -18.39
C GLY A 413 4.14 -10.61 -18.57
N GLY A 414 4.72 -9.47 -18.23
CA GLY A 414 6.15 -9.19 -18.43
C GLY A 414 6.55 -8.86 -19.88
N THR A 415 5.62 -8.96 -20.82
CA THR A 415 5.85 -8.69 -22.26
C THR A 415 6.41 -7.31 -22.50
N THR A 416 5.90 -6.30 -21.80
CA THR A 416 6.34 -4.91 -21.92
C THR A 416 7.82 -4.74 -21.58
N TYR A 417 8.36 -5.46 -20.60
CA TYR A 417 9.80 -5.41 -20.29
C TYR A 417 10.64 -5.91 -21.45
N VAL A 418 10.18 -6.96 -22.16
CA VAL A 418 10.85 -7.46 -23.37
C VAL A 418 10.75 -6.44 -24.52
N ASN A 419 9.59 -5.81 -24.69
CA ASN A 419 9.35 -4.82 -25.76
C ASN A 419 10.19 -3.56 -25.65
N ILE A 420 10.61 -3.16 -24.45
CA ILE A 420 11.48 -1.99 -24.23
C ILE A 420 12.98 -2.31 -24.30
N MET A 421 13.38 -3.59 -24.32
CA MET A 421 14.79 -4.00 -24.39
C MET A 421 15.57 -3.33 -25.54
N PRO A 422 15.05 -3.22 -26.78
CA PRO A 422 15.78 -2.58 -27.87
C PRO A 422 16.15 -1.11 -27.60
N SER A 423 15.34 -0.40 -26.81
CA SER A 423 15.65 0.97 -26.41
C SER A 423 16.78 1.03 -25.38
N VAL A 424 16.80 0.07 -24.45
CA VAL A 424 17.88 -0.08 -23.46
C VAL A 424 19.17 -0.57 -24.12
N GLU A 425 19.10 -1.46 -25.12
CA GLU A 425 20.26 -1.92 -25.91
C GLU A 425 20.97 -0.74 -26.60
N LYS A 426 20.21 0.17 -27.23
CA LYS A 426 20.78 1.39 -27.85
C LYS A 426 21.50 2.28 -26.83
N ILE A 427 20.98 2.36 -25.59
CA ILE A 427 21.64 3.09 -24.51
C ILE A 427 22.95 2.39 -24.13
N ALA A 428 22.93 1.06 -23.98
CA ALA A 428 24.09 0.25 -23.64
C ALA A 428 25.20 0.34 -24.70
N GLU A 429 24.85 0.43 -26.00
CA GLU A 429 25.80 0.64 -27.10
C GLU A 429 26.55 1.98 -27.01
N GLY A 430 25.89 3.01 -26.46
CA GLY A 430 26.50 4.33 -26.22
C GLY A 430 27.37 4.41 -24.96
N LEU A 431 27.38 3.37 -24.11
CA LEU A 431 28.12 3.31 -22.85
C LEU A 431 29.40 2.47 -23.00
N THR A 432 30.36 2.68 -22.07
CA THR A 432 31.63 1.95 -22.05
C THR A 432 31.96 1.45 -20.65
N GLY A 433 32.83 0.43 -20.56
CA GLY A 433 33.33 -0.09 -19.27
C GLY A 433 32.22 -0.53 -18.30
N GLY A 434 32.34 -0.13 -17.04
CA GLY A 434 31.39 -0.51 -15.98
C GLY A 434 29.98 0.03 -16.20
N GLU A 435 29.79 1.18 -16.85
CA GLU A 435 28.48 1.71 -17.17
C GLU A 435 27.75 0.82 -18.19
N LYS A 436 28.46 0.31 -19.20
CA LYS A 436 27.89 -0.66 -20.15
C LYS A 436 27.48 -1.94 -19.46
N LEU A 437 28.29 -2.47 -18.53
CA LEU A 437 27.94 -3.64 -17.72
C LEU A 437 26.68 -3.39 -16.89
N GLY A 438 26.51 -2.18 -16.33
CA GLY A 438 25.30 -1.80 -15.61
C GLY A 438 24.05 -1.86 -16.49
N ALA A 439 24.11 -1.37 -17.71
CA ALA A 439 22.99 -1.47 -18.67
C ALA A 439 22.72 -2.92 -19.11
N GLU A 440 23.74 -3.74 -19.31
CA GLU A 440 23.60 -5.17 -19.63
C GLU A 440 22.96 -5.96 -18.47
N ILE A 441 23.24 -5.59 -17.20
CA ILE A 441 22.56 -6.15 -16.03
C ILE A 441 21.07 -5.86 -16.08
N VAL A 442 20.67 -4.63 -16.41
CA VAL A 442 19.25 -4.26 -16.55
C VAL A 442 18.62 -5.07 -17.68
N LEU A 443 19.24 -5.18 -18.84
CA LEU A 443 18.73 -5.96 -19.96
C LEU A 443 18.43 -7.41 -19.57
N LYS A 444 19.35 -8.07 -18.87
CA LYS A 444 19.13 -9.43 -18.37
C LYS A 444 17.99 -9.52 -17.35
N ALA A 445 17.86 -8.51 -16.48
CA ALA A 445 16.79 -8.46 -15.50
C ALA A 445 15.41 -8.27 -16.13
N LEU A 446 15.29 -7.51 -17.22
CA LEU A 446 14.03 -7.31 -17.96
C LEU A 446 13.46 -8.59 -18.56
N GLU A 447 14.27 -9.62 -18.76
CA GLU A 447 13.82 -10.95 -19.23
C GLU A 447 13.16 -11.80 -18.13
N GLU A 448 13.53 -11.57 -16.86
CA GLU A 448 13.17 -12.49 -15.78
C GLU A 448 11.66 -12.55 -15.44
N PRO A 449 10.86 -11.49 -15.52
CA PRO A 449 9.42 -11.62 -15.30
C PRO A 449 8.75 -12.62 -16.24
N VAL A 450 8.99 -12.56 -17.54
CA VAL A 450 8.48 -13.54 -18.52
C VAL A 450 9.00 -14.93 -18.22
N LYS A 451 10.31 -15.07 -17.96
CA LYS A 451 10.94 -16.35 -17.61
C LYS A 451 10.33 -16.95 -16.34
N GLN A 452 10.04 -16.14 -15.33
CA GLN A 452 9.48 -16.64 -14.09
C GLN A 452 8.02 -17.09 -14.26
N ILE A 453 7.21 -16.35 -15.04
CA ILE A 453 5.85 -16.75 -15.38
C ILE A 453 5.87 -18.11 -16.12
N ALA A 454 6.78 -18.28 -17.08
CA ALA A 454 6.95 -19.55 -17.80
C ALA A 454 7.36 -20.70 -16.86
N ARG A 455 8.31 -20.47 -15.94
CA ARG A 455 8.72 -21.47 -14.92
C ARG A 455 7.55 -21.89 -14.04
N ASN A 456 6.75 -20.93 -13.58
CA ASN A 456 5.60 -21.22 -12.73
C ASN A 456 4.50 -21.97 -13.49
N ALA A 457 4.44 -21.81 -14.81
CA ALA A 457 3.57 -22.59 -15.70
C ALA A 457 4.12 -23.99 -16.05
N GLY A 458 5.34 -24.31 -15.61
CA GLY A 458 5.99 -25.60 -15.92
C GLY A 458 6.58 -25.67 -17.32
N LEU A 459 6.81 -24.53 -17.97
CA LEU A 459 7.34 -24.43 -19.33
C LEU A 459 8.82 -24.06 -19.33
N GLU A 460 9.51 -24.32 -20.46
CA GLU A 460 10.92 -23.92 -20.62
C GLU A 460 11.04 -22.39 -20.83
N PRO A 461 11.63 -21.65 -19.87
CA PRO A 461 11.64 -20.18 -19.90
C PRO A 461 12.34 -19.57 -21.11
N ALA A 462 13.43 -20.23 -21.58
CA ALA A 462 14.19 -19.74 -22.71
C ALA A 462 13.39 -19.79 -24.02
N VAL A 463 12.58 -20.85 -24.20
CA VAL A 463 11.74 -21.02 -25.39
C VAL A 463 10.63 -19.96 -25.43
N VAL A 464 9.97 -19.73 -24.28
CA VAL A 464 8.91 -18.72 -24.17
C VAL A 464 9.47 -17.32 -24.42
N LEU A 465 10.61 -16.98 -23.81
CA LEU A 465 11.26 -15.68 -24.00
C LEU A 465 11.63 -15.44 -25.47
N GLU A 466 12.25 -16.41 -26.13
CA GLU A 466 12.62 -16.31 -27.55
C GLU A 466 11.40 -16.12 -28.46
N GLY A 467 10.28 -16.79 -28.12
CA GLY A 467 9.02 -16.58 -28.82
C GLY A 467 8.51 -15.15 -28.68
N VAL A 468 8.54 -14.60 -27.47
CA VAL A 468 8.11 -13.21 -27.21
C VAL A 468 9.05 -12.19 -27.90
N LYS A 469 10.38 -12.42 -27.91
CA LYS A 469 11.35 -11.57 -28.61
C LYS A 469 11.17 -11.53 -30.13
N LYS A 470 10.72 -12.63 -30.73
CA LYS A 470 10.48 -12.76 -32.18
C LYS A 470 9.10 -12.28 -32.61
N ALA A 471 8.17 -12.15 -31.68
CA ALA A 471 6.82 -11.68 -31.95
C ALA A 471 6.79 -10.18 -32.24
N GLU A 472 5.71 -9.70 -32.83
CA GLU A 472 5.46 -8.28 -33.02
C GLU A 472 5.29 -7.56 -31.68
N LYS A 473 5.61 -6.25 -31.63
CA LYS A 473 5.42 -5.44 -30.41
C LYS A 473 3.96 -5.56 -29.91
N GLY A 474 3.80 -5.85 -28.63
CA GLY A 474 2.50 -6.05 -27.99
C GLY A 474 2.03 -7.52 -27.99
N PHE A 475 2.66 -8.40 -28.77
CA PHE A 475 2.43 -9.83 -28.66
C PHE A 475 3.28 -10.42 -27.56
N GLY A 476 2.66 -11.22 -26.71
CA GLY A 476 3.29 -11.90 -25.58
C GLY A 476 2.75 -13.30 -25.41
N PHE A 477 3.13 -13.95 -24.32
CA PHE A 477 2.74 -15.31 -24.02
C PHE A 477 1.65 -15.37 -22.94
N ASP A 478 0.46 -15.84 -23.30
CA ASP A 478 -0.61 -16.19 -22.38
C ASP A 478 -0.25 -17.52 -21.71
N ALA A 479 0.19 -17.47 -20.45
CA ALA A 479 0.64 -18.65 -19.72
C ALA A 479 -0.52 -19.52 -19.22
N ASP A 480 -1.74 -19.02 -19.22
CA ASP A 480 -2.94 -19.82 -18.88
C ASP A 480 -3.33 -20.73 -20.03
N LYS A 481 -3.40 -20.18 -21.25
CA LYS A 481 -3.76 -20.91 -22.48
C LYS A 481 -2.57 -21.51 -23.21
N GLU A 482 -1.34 -21.13 -22.83
CA GLU A 482 -0.09 -21.57 -23.46
C GLU A 482 0.03 -21.14 -24.94
N GLU A 483 -0.44 -19.94 -25.27
CA GLU A 483 -0.47 -19.40 -26.64
C GLU A 483 0.20 -18.02 -26.71
N TYR A 484 0.73 -17.69 -27.90
CA TYR A 484 1.21 -16.33 -28.20
C TYR A 484 0.06 -15.49 -28.74
N VAL A 485 -0.27 -14.38 -28.05
CA VAL A 485 -1.42 -13.54 -28.35
C VAL A 485 -1.06 -12.05 -28.33
N ASP A 486 -1.90 -11.22 -28.99
CA ASP A 486 -1.89 -9.79 -28.75
C ASP A 486 -2.40 -9.53 -27.32
N MET A 487 -1.49 -9.16 -26.43
CA MET A 487 -1.76 -9.06 -24.99
C MET A 487 -2.89 -8.09 -24.69
N LYS A 488 -2.92 -6.92 -25.37
CA LYS A 488 -3.97 -5.92 -25.15
C LYS A 488 -5.34 -6.42 -25.64
N LYS A 489 -5.41 -7.09 -26.79
CA LYS A 489 -6.68 -7.68 -27.28
C LYS A 489 -7.15 -8.85 -26.44
N ALA A 490 -6.21 -9.65 -25.94
CA ALA A 490 -6.52 -10.74 -25.02
C ALA A 490 -6.92 -10.26 -23.61
N GLY A 491 -6.82 -8.92 -23.34
CA GLY A 491 -7.13 -8.34 -22.05
C GLY A 491 -6.01 -8.47 -21.01
N ILE A 492 -4.84 -9.02 -21.39
CA ILE A 492 -3.69 -9.21 -20.49
C ILE A 492 -2.88 -7.91 -20.48
N VAL A 493 -3.17 -7.05 -19.53
CA VAL A 493 -2.61 -5.70 -19.43
C VAL A 493 -2.10 -5.43 -18.02
N ASP A 494 -1.02 -4.64 -17.91
CA ASP A 494 -0.48 -4.18 -16.64
C ASP A 494 -0.58 -2.65 -16.57
N PRO A 495 -0.81 -2.05 -15.38
CA PRO A 495 -0.74 -0.60 -15.20
C PRO A 495 0.69 -0.11 -15.43
N THR A 496 0.85 0.96 -16.20
CA THR A 496 2.18 1.57 -16.47
C THR A 496 2.87 2.00 -15.18
N LYS A 497 2.13 2.57 -14.24
CA LYS A 497 2.64 2.99 -12.92
C LYS A 497 3.23 1.81 -12.15
N VAL A 498 2.56 0.66 -12.15
CA VAL A 498 3.04 -0.58 -11.52
C VAL A 498 4.34 -1.05 -12.15
N THR A 499 4.34 -1.20 -13.49
CA THR A 499 5.50 -1.68 -14.26
C THR A 499 6.71 -0.77 -14.07
N ARG A 500 6.52 0.54 -14.12
CA ARG A 500 7.56 1.55 -13.93
C ARG A 500 8.12 1.54 -12.50
N SER A 501 7.24 1.57 -11.50
CA SER A 501 7.63 1.62 -10.09
C SER A 501 8.38 0.35 -9.66
N ALA A 502 7.94 -0.81 -10.13
CA ALA A 502 8.63 -2.07 -9.89
C ALA A 502 10.08 -2.05 -10.41
N LEU A 503 10.30 -1.55 -11.63
CA LEU A 503 11.63 -1.45 -12.22
C LEU A 503 12.51 -0.43 -11.47
N GLN A 504 11.99 0.74 -11.14
CA GLN A 504 12.73 1.80 -10.46
C GLN A 504 13.13 1.40 -9.03
N ASN A 505 12.22 0.81 -8.27
CA ASN A 505 12.48 0.37 -6.90
C ASN A 505 13.48 -0.79 -6.88
N ALA A 506 13.34 -1.76 -7.80
CA ALA A 506 14.28 -2.85 -7.95
C ALA A 506 15.70 -2.35 -8.25
N ALA A 507 15.84 -1.44 -9.20
CA ALA A 507 17.12 -0.87 -9.59
C ALA A 507 17.78 -0.05 -8.48
N SER A 508 17.00 0.74 -7.74
CA SER A 508 17.48 1.53 -6.61
C SER A 508 18.14 0.66 -5.55
N ILE A 509 17.46 -0.38 -5.11
CA ILE A 509 18.00 -1.30 -4.09
C ILE A 509 19.14 -2.16 -4.64
N ALA A 510 19.04 -2.62 -5.90
CA ALA A 510 20.13 -3.36 -6.53
C ALA A 510 21.41 -2.52 -6.58
N ALA A 511 21.33 -1.25 -6.98
CA ALA A 511 22.47 -0.33 -6.99
C ALA A 511 23.08 -0.14 -5.60
N MET A 512 22.27 -0.05 -4.55
CA MET A 512 22.74 0.04 -3.16
C MET A 512 23.47 -1.23 -2.71
N VAL A 513 22.90 -2.41 -2.99
CA VAL A 513 23.52 -3.70 -2.65
C VAL A 513 24.87 -3.86 -3.34
N LEU A 514 24.95 -3.52 -4.63
CA LEU A 514 26.18 -3.66 -5.43
C LEU A 514 27.31 -2.73 -4.97
N THR A 515 26.97 -1.57 -4.44
CA THR A 515 27.96 -0.59 -3.91
C THR A 515 28.29 -0.83 -2.44
N THR A 516 27.70 -1.83 -1.78
CA THR A 516 27.98 -2.15 -0.37
C THR A 516 29.30 -2.94 -0.25
N GLU A 517 30.19 -2.48 0.63
CA GLU A 517 31.49 -3.10 0.89
C GLU A 517 31.58 -3.76 2.28
N SER A 518 30.80 -3.27 3.24
CA SER A 518 30.82 -3.82 4.59
C SER A 518 29.44 -3.93 5.23
N LEU A 519 29.25 -4.95 6.04
CA LEU A 519 28.05 -5.17 6.84
C LEU A 519 28.39 -5.12 8.33
N VAL A 520 27.61 -4.40 9.10
CA VAL A 520 27.79 -4.25 10.55
C VAL A 520 26.52 -4.66 11.27
N THR A 521 26.62 -5.62 12.19
CA THR A 521 25.49 -6.07 13.02
C THR A 521 25.89 -6.24 14.48
N ASP A 522 24.92 -6.38 15.37
CA ASP A 522 25.18 -6.70 16.77
C ASP A 522 25.67 -8.15 16.88
N ALA A 523 26.74 -8.35 17.65
CA ALA A 523 27.19 -9.68 17.98
C ALA A 523 26.08 -10.45 18.73
N PRO A 524 25.92 -11.76 18.48
CA PRO A 524 24.98 -12.57 19.23
C PRO A 524 25.34 -12.49 20.73
N GLU A 525 24.33 -12.36 21.55
CA GLU A 525 24.55 -12.46 23.01
C GLU A 525 25.12 -13.85 23.31
N PRO A 526 26.18 -13.95 24.12
CA PRO A 526 26.66 -15.25 24.53
C PRO A 526 25.50 -16.01 25.19
N LYS A 527 25.15 -17.17 24.65
CA LYS A 527 24.18 -18.06 25.32
C LYS A 527 24.70 -18.24 26.71
N GLY A 528 24.06 -17.65 27.72
CA GLY A 528 24.41 -17.80 29.10
C GLY A 528 24.55 -19.29 29.39
N CYS A 529 25.72 -19.72 29.82
CA CYS A 529 25.88 -21.05 30.39
C CYS A 529 24.86 -21.16 31.51
N GLY A 530 23.85 -22.01 31.34
CA GLY A 530 22.93 -22.39 32.39
C GLY A 530 23.73 -23.14 33.49
N CYS A 531 24.47 -22.40 34.28
CA CYS A 531 24.92 -22.90 35.57
C CYS A 531 23.70 -22.94 36.46
N GLY A 532 23.10 -24.11 36.55
CA GLY A 532 22.08 -24.41 37.54
C GLY A 532 22.66 -24.14 38.94
N ASN A 533 22.25 -23.05 39.53
CA ASN A 533 22.30 -22.91 40.98
C ASN A 533 21.18 -23.78 41.57
N ASN A 534 21.49 -25.06 41.78
CA ASN A 534 20.81 -25.86 42.78
C ASN A 534 21.20 -25.27 44.15
N HIS A 535 20.44 -24.29 44.62
CA HIS A 535 20.35 -24.06 46.05
C HIS A 535 19.39 -25.13 46.60
N GLU A 536 19.96 -26.23 47.04
CA GLU A 536 19.40 -27.08 48.06
C GLU A 536 19.10 -26.18 49.26
N MET A 537 17.83 -25.92 49.53
CA MET A 537 17.40 -25.41 50.82
C MET A 537 17.51 -26.56 51.81
N ASP A 538 18.57 -26.53 52.57
CA ASP A 538 18.74 -27.32 53.80
C ASP A 538 17.67 -26.91 54.80
N ASN A 539 16.74 -27.84 55.05
CA ASN A 539 15.71 -27.75 56.06
C ASN A 539 16.34 -28.02 57.42
N GLY A 540 16.90 -26.99 58.04
CA GLY A 540 17.29 -26.99 59.44
C GLY A 540 16.11 -26.72 60.37
N MET A 541 15.54 -27.75 60.90
CA MET A 541 14.57 -27.77 62.00
C MET A 541 15.27 -27.38 63.32
N GLY A 542 14.65 -26.49 64.07
CA GLY A 542 14.99 -26.19 65.50
C GLY A 542 14.40 -24.83 65.87
N GLY A 543 13.35 -24.66 66.56
CA GLY A 543 13.00 -25.08 67.88
C GLY A 543 12.99 -23.88 68.82
N MET A 544 11.87 -23.63 69.44
CA MET A 544 11.64 -22.89 70.72
C MET A 544 11.77 -21.34 70.75
N TYR A 545 10.79 -20.62 70.89
CA TYR A 545 9.90 -20.11 71.98
C TYR A 545 8.85 -19.20 71.40
#